data_6d1e0ee636d6800df4b53485f4072259
#
_entry.id   6d1e0ee636d6800df4b53485f4072259
#
_cell.length_a   1.000
_cell.length_b   1.000
_cell.length_c   1.000
_cell.angle_alpha   90.00
_cell.angle_beta   90.00
_cell.angle_gamma   90.00
#
_symmetry.space_group_name_H-M   'P 1'
#
loop_
_entity.id
_entity.type
_entity.pdbx_description
1 polymer ?
#
loop_
_entity_poly.entity_id
_entity_poly.type
_entity_poly.pdbx_seq_one_letter_code
_entity_poly.pdbx_strand_id
1 'polypeptide(L)'
;MRIIITISGVIFLYETFSMVWPLRLPLWGKLAAAALLLAGAFKNSIYQRLGGGMFFAPDLPRWVMIAGSLLYNLLIVALFLLLIKDAAWLLWKLCVRRPFPAAGASLLVFALAAALTFYGTWEAIRVPDVAERPVTIRGLAPEFEGLRVALLVDLHASALNRRPLIQAIVDKTMALRPDLILMPGDFVDGLVSQRRADLEPLAQLKAPLGVFGSSGNHEYYSGFDAWMKQLREFGVTMLENEHRVLVRGEGRLVLAGVPDQQGARMGCAAPDPDKALAGAPHGVPVILMAHRPEAARKNAARGVALQVSGHTHGGMMPGLDRLVARFNGGFVKGWYDVGGMKLFNSPGTSLWNGFPLRLMDPAEITLLTLRAAP
;
A
#
# COMPACT_ATOMS: atom_id res chain seq x y z
N MET A 1 7.11 11.07 16.63
CA MET A 1 8.08 10.09 17.16
C MET A 1 7.83 9.69 18.62
N ARG A 2 7.74 10.61 19.59
CA ARG A 2 7.50 10.28 21.02
C ARG A 2 6.27 9.40 21.24
N ILE A 3 5.12 9.71 20.62
CA ILE A 3 3.88 8.93 20.75
C ILE A 3 4.07 7.49 20.29
N ILE A 4 4.71 7.27 19.13
CA ILE A 4 4.97 5.93 18.60
C ILE A 4 5.86 5.12 19.54
N ILE A 5 6.92 5.74 20.08
CA ILE A 5 7.81 5.12 21.07
C ILE A 5 7.04 4.71 22.33
N THR A 6 6.18 5.60 22.84
CA THR A 6 5.35 5.33 24.03
C THR A 6 4.38 4.18 23.78
N ILE A 7 3.65 4.20 22.65
CA ILE A 7 2.72 3.12 22.26
C ILE A 7 3.47 1.80 22.14
N SER A 8 4.62 1.78 21.44
CA SER A 8 5.44 0.56 21.29
C SER A 8 5.91 0.02 22.64
N GLY A 9 6.30 0.90 23.57
CA GLY A 9 6.69 0.51 24.93
C GLY A 9 5.54 -0.11 25.73
N VAL A 10 4.33 0.46 25.62
CA VAL A 10 3.13 -0.08 26.28
C VAL A 10 2.77 -1.45 25.72
N ILE A 11 2.79 -1.62 24.38
CA ILE A 11 2.52 -2.91 23.71
C ILE A 11 3.55 -3.94 24.18
N PHE A 12 4.83 -3.61 24.15
CA PHE A 12 5.91 -4.51 24.61
C PHE A 12 5.68 -4.98 26.06
N LEU A 13 5.37 -4.08 26.98
CA LEU A 13 5.10 -4.44 28.37
C LEU A 13 3.89 -5.35 28.48
N TYR A 14 2.77 -4.98 27.84
CA TYR A 14 1.56 -5.78 27.82
C TYR A 14 1.82 -7.21 27.32
N GLU A 15 2.48 -7.36 26.20
CA GLU A 15 2.78 -8.69 25.62
C GLU A 15 3.74 -9.49 26.48
N THR A 16 4.75 -8.84 27.06
CA THR A 16 5.66 -9.51 27.97
C THR A 16 4.91 -10.13 29.14
N PHE A 17 3.98 -9.40 29.75
CA PHE A 17 3.21 -9.91 30.90
C PHE A 17 2.07 -10.86 30.48
N SER A 18 1.38 -10.61 29.39
CA SER A 18 0.22 -11.41 28.98
C SER A 18 0.60 -12.66 28.18
N MET A 19 1.72 -12.66 27.43
CA MET A 19 2.15 -13.77 26.61
C MET A 19 3.34 -14.52 27.19
N VAL A 20 4.44 -13.82 27.50
CA VAL A 20 5.71 -14.46 27.87
C VAL A 20 5.72 -14.93 29.32
N TRP A 21 5.20 -14.12 30.25
CA TRP A 21 5.25 -14.43 31.68
C TRP A 21 4.51 -15.71 32.08
N PRO A 22 3.33 -16.03 31.50
CA PRO A 22 2.60 -17.27 31.82
C PRO A 22 3.27 -18.54 31.30
N LEU A 23 4.23 -18.45 30.37
CA LEU A 23 4.92 -19.62 29.80
C LEU A 23 5.80 -20.30 30.86
N ARG A 24 5.84 -21.64 30.81
CA ARG A 24 6.68 -22.45 31.69
C ARG A 24 8.13 -22.48 31.20
N LEU A 25 8.74 -21.29 30.98
CA LEU A 25 10.12 -21.14 30.56
C LEU A 25 11.00 -20.77 31.77
N PRO A 26 12.30 -21.17 31.76
CA PRO A 26 13.26 -20.65 32.72
C PRO A 26 13.41 -19.13 32.54
N LEU A 27 13.88 -18.44 33.58
CA LEU A 27 13.96 -16.97 33.58
C LEU A 27 14.76 -16.43 32.37
N TRP A 28 15.89 -17.06 32.04
CA TRP A 28 16.68 -16.66 30.87
C TRP A 28 15.89 -16.76 29.55
N GLY A 29 15.02 -17.79 29.41
CA GLY A 29 14.15 -17.96 28.24
C GLY A 29 13.09 -16.87 28.15
N LYS A 30 12.52 -16.46 29.30
CA LYS A 30 11.57 -15.32 29.37
C LYS A 30 12.26 -13.99 29.01
N LEU A 31 13.49 -13.78 29.52
CA LEU A 31 14.26 -12.58 29.23
C LEU A 31 14.66 -12.52 27.75
N ALA A 32 15.06 -13.63 27.15
CA ALA A 32 15.36 -13.72 25.71
C ALA A 32 14.12 -13.40 24.85
N ALA A 33 12.97 -13.97 25.19
CA ALA A 33 11.70 -13.68 24.49
C ALA A 33 11.32 -12.21 24.63
N ALA A 34 11.42 -11.64 25.83
CA ALA A 34 11.16 -10.21 26.05
C ALA A 34 12.14 -9.32 25.27
N ALA A 35 13.41 -9.67 25.18
CA ALA A 35 14.41 -8.94 24.38
C ALA A 35 14.05 -8.94 22.87
N LEU A 36 13.55 -10.06 22.33
CA LEU A 36 13.06 -10.12 20.95
C LEU A 36 11.82 -9.25 20.73
N LEU A 37 10.86 -9.25 21.66
CA LEU A 37 9.69 -8.36 21.60
C LEU A 37 10.12 -6.89 21.68
N LEU A 38 11.10 -6.57 22.54
CA LEU A 38 11.63 -5.21 22.65
C LEU A 38 12.30 -4.76 21.34
N ALA A 39 13.09 -5.64 20.71
CA ALA A 39 13.71 -5.35 19.41
C ALA A 39 12.64 -5.12 18.33
N GLY A 40 11.57 -5.91 18.32
CA GLY A 40 10.41 -5.71 17.45
C GLY A 40 9.71 -4.38 17.69
N ALA A 41 9.39 -4.07 18.95
CA ALA A 41 8.69 -2.85 19.35
C ALA A 41 9.45 -1.56 18.93
N PHE A 42 10.78 -1.60 18.99
CA PHE A 42 11.64 -0.47 18.65
C PHE A 42 12.33 -0.61 17.28
N LYS A 43 11.90 -1.55 16.42
CA LYS A 43 12.46 -1.79 15.07
C LYS A 43 12.74 -0.49 14.31
N ASN A 44 11.75 0.38 14.23
CA ASN A 44 11.86 1.60 13.44
C ASN A 44 12.92 2.56 14.01
N SER A 45 13.02 2.66 15.33
CA SER A 45 14.07 3.46 15.99
C SER A 45 15.46 2.86 15.80
N ILE A 46 15.55 1.54 15.82
CA ILE A 46 16.79 0.80 15.54
C ILE A 46 17.22 1.03 14.09
N TYR A 47 16.30 0.87 13.14
CA TYR A 47 16.56 1.05 11.72
C TYR A 47 17.03 2.47 11.38
N GLN A 48 16.38 3.49 11.96
CA GLN A 48 16.78 4.88 11.77
C GLN A 48 18.21 5.15 12.26
N ARG A 49 18.63 4.51 13.37
CA ARG A 49 19.99 4.67 13.91
C ARG A 49 21.04 3.92 13.10
N LEU A 50 20.72 2.73 12.59
CA LEU A 50 21.68 1.86 11.89
C LEU A 50 21.75 2.15 10.39
N GLY A 51 20.61 2.40 9.75
CA GLY A 51 20.51 2.56 8.31
C GLY A 51 20.56 4.00 7.82
N GLY A 52 20.61 4.98 8.74
CA GLY A 52 20.50 6.40 8.39
C GLY A 52 19.18 6.73 7.70
N GLY A 53 19.09 7.97 7.19
CA GLY A 53 17.95 8.39 6.38
C GLY A 53 16.65 8.56 7.14
N MET A 54 15.57 8.60 6.39
CA MET A 54 14.24 8.78 6.93
C MET A 54 13.69 7.46 7.51
N PHE A 55 12.76 7.58 8.45
CA PHE A 55 12.01 6.49 9.07
C PHE A 55 11.44 5.45 8.07
N PHE A 56 11.04 5.92 6.88
CA PHE A 56 10.43 5.07 5.84
C PHE A 56 11.45 4.43 4.87
N ALA A 57 12.70 4.84 4.89
CA ALA A 57 13.68 4.47 3.87
C ALA A 57 15.07 4.15 4.45
N PRO A 58 15.18 3.22 5.44
CA PRO A 58 16.49 2.80 5.92
C PRO A 58 17.23 2.06 4.79
N ASP A 59 18.54 2.33 4.65
CA ASP A 59 19.37 1.62 3.70
C ASP A 59 20.13 0.48 4.39
N LEU A 60 19.41 -0.60 4.66
CA LEU A 60 19.88 -1.79 5.34
C LEU A 60 19.81 -3.01 4.42
N PRO A 61 20.63 -4.06 4.68
CA PRO A 61 20.53 -5.32 3.95
C PRO A 61 19.11 -5.91 4.04
N ARG A 62 18.62 -6.48 2.92
CA ARG A 62 17.25 -7.01 2.82
C ARG A 62 16.91 -8.02 3.92
N TRP A 63 17.85 -8.88 4.32
CA TRP A 63 17.63 -9.85 5.38
C TRP A 63 17.40 -9.20 6.75
N VAL A 64 18.07 -8.06 7.04
CA VAL A 64 17.83 -7.27 8.25
C VAL A 64 16.41 -6.69 8.22
N MET A 65 15.98 -6.16 7.05
CA MET A 65 14.63 -5.66 6.87
C MET A 65 13.57 -6.74 7.11
N ILE A 66 13.78 -7.95 6.59
CA ILE A 66 12.86 -9.07 6.79
C ILE A 66 12.84 -9.49 8.26
N ALA A 67 14.00 -9.68 8.90
CA ALA A 67 14.07 -10.11 10.30
C ALA A 67 13.38 -9.13 11.25
N GLY A 68 13.65 -7.85 11.12
CA GLY A 68 12.98 -6.84 11.95
C GLY A 68 11.49 -6.68 11.62
N SER A 69 11.09 -6.90 10.36
CA SER A 69 9.68 -6.91 9.99
C SER A 69 8.94 -8.08 10.62
N LEU A 70 9.52 -9.28 10.64
CA LEU A 70 8.95 -10.45 11.32
C LEU A 70 8.74 -10.16 12.81
N LEU A 71 9.72 -9.57 13.50
CA LEU A 71 9.59 -9.22 14.92
C LEU A 71 8.49 -8.17 15.16
N TYR A 72 8.44 -7.12 14.33
CA TYR A 72 7.43 -6.09 14.45
C TYR A 72 6.02 -6.58 14.10
N ASN A 73 5.89 -7.38 13.04
CA ASN A 73 4.63 -7.98 12.62
C ASN A 73 4.10 -8.97 13.67
N LEU A 74 5.01 -9.77 14.29
CA LEU A 74 4.68 -10.66 15.39
C LEU A 74 4.07 -9.87 16.56
N LEU A 75 4.69 -8.75 16.93
CA LEU A 75 4.18 -7.89 18.00
C LEU A 75 2.76 -7.37 17.67
N ILE A 76 2.53 -6.88 16.45
CA ILE A 76 1.20 -6.36 16.09
C ILE A 76 0.15 -7.48 16.04
N VAL A 77 0.45 -8.64 15.45
CA VAL A 77 -0.49 -9.77 15.37
C VAL A 77 -0.76 -10.35 16.76
N ALA A 78 0.29 -10.51 17.58
CA ALA A 78 0.15 -11.00 18.95
C ALA A 78 -0.72 -10.07 19.80
N LEU A 79 -0.60 -8.76 19.65
CA LEU A 79 -1.45 -7.80 20.36
C LEU A 79 -2.95 -8.10 20.17
N PHE A 80 -3.40 -8.27 18.91
CA PHE A 80 -4.81 -8.55 18.62
C PHE A 80 -5.26 -9.91 19.20
N LEU A 81 -4.43 -10.94 19.06
CA LEU A 81 -4.74 -12.26 19.60
C LEU A 81 -4.74 -12.27 21.13
N LEU A 82 -3.87 -11.50 21.78
CA LEU A 82 -3.81 -11.37 23.23
C LEU A 82 -5.04 -10.64 23.78
N LEU A 83 -5.52 -9.61 23.10
CA LEU A 83 -6.76 -8.94 23.49
C LEU A 83 -7.94 -9.93 23.47
N ILE A 84 -8.00 -10.82 22.48
CA ILE A 84 -9.02 -11.90 22.43
C ILE A 84 -8.81 -12.89 23.57
N LYS A 85 -7.58 -13.33 23.82
CA LYS A 85 -7.24 -14.25 24.93
C LYS A 85 -7.62 -13.66 26.28
N ASP A 86 -7.31 -12.38 26.53
CA ASP A 86 -7.56 -11.75 27.82
C ASP A 86 -9.06 -11.44 28.03
N ALA A 87 -9.81 -11.15 26.95
CA ALA A 87 -11.26 -11.11 27.00
C ALA A 87 -11.84 -12.49 27.33
N ALA A 88 -11.34 -13.57 26.70
CA ALA A 88 -11.73 -14.94 27.03
C ALA A 88 -11.36 -15.33 28.47
N TRP A 89 -10.20 -14.91 28.96
CA TRP A 89 -9.82 -15.10 30.37
C TRP A 89 -10.80 -14.41 31.34
N LEU A 90 -11.21 -13.18 31.03
CA LEU A 90 -12.19 -12.46 31.87
C LEU A 90 -13.53 -13.18 31.90
N LEU A 91 -14.05 -13.61 30.75
CA LEU A 91 -15.30 -14.40 30.66
C LEU A 91 -15.16 -15.72 31.40
N TRP A 92 -14.04 -16.42 31.24
CA TRP A 92 -13.75 -17.66 31.97
C TRP A 92 -13.82 -17.45 33.47
N LYS A 93 -13.19 -16.38 33.99
CA LYS A 93 -13.21 -16.05 35.41
C LYS A 93 -14.63 -15.80 35.97
N LEU A 94 -15.52 -15.28 35.13
CA LEU A 94 -16.92 -15.03 35.50
C LEU A 94 -17.79 -16.29 35.47
N CYS A 95 -17.52 -17.20 34.52
CA CYS A 95 -18.42 -18.34 34.25
C CYS A 95 -17.89 -19.69 34.74
N VAL A 96 -16.58 -19.84 34.95
CA VAL A 96 -15.94 -21.14 35.22
C VAL A 96 -15.22 -21.13 36.55
N ARG A 97 -15.49 -22.09 37.39
CA ARG A 97 -14.87 -22.22 38.74
C ARG A 97 -13.46 -22.85 38.70
N ARG A 98 -12.92 -23.16 37.55
CA ARG A 98 -11.58 -23.74 37.38
C ARG A 98 -10.58 -22.64 36.97
N PRO A 99 -9.28 -22.79 37.33
CA PRO A 99 -8.26 -21.84 36.87
C PRO A 99 -8.14 -21.82 35.35
N PHE A 100 -7.93 -20.63 34.77
CA PHE A 100 -7.71 -20.47 33.32
C PHE A 100 -6.37 -21.10 32.93
N PRO A 101 -6.29 -21.87 31.83
CA PRO A 101 -5.04 -22.52 31.40
C PRO A 101 -4.10 -21.51 30.71
N ALA A 102 -3.63 -20.49 31.42
CA ALA A 102 -2.91 -19.34 30.88
C ALA A 102 -1.67 -19.71 30.07
N ALA A 103 -0.88 -20.69 30.52
CA ALA A 103 0.33 -21.11 29.81
C ALA A 103 0.00 -21.72 28.43
N GLY A 104 -1.00 -22.62 28.38
CA GLY A 104 -1.47 -23.22 27.12
C GLY A 104 -2.06 -22.18 26.17
N ALA A 105 -2.90 -21.28 26.71
CA ALA A 105 -3.48 -20.20 25.91
C ALA A 105 -2.42 -19.23 25.37
N SER A 106 -1.40 -18.88 26.15
CA SER A 106 -0.29 -18.04 25.69
C SER A 106 0.57 -18.72 24.64
N LEU A 107 0.81 -20.03 24.78
CA LEU A 107 1.53 -20.82 23.77
C LEU A 107 0.75 -20.87 22.45
N LEU A 108 -0.57 -21.07 22.53
CA LEU A 108 -1.45 -21.05 21.34
C LEU A 108 -1.42 -19.69 20.65
N VAL A 109 -1.53 -18.61 21.40
CA VAL A 109 -1.43 -17.24 20.85
C VAL A 109 -0.09 -17.04 20.15
N PHE A 110 1.02 -17.43 20.80
CA PHE A 110 2.34 -17.32 20.19
C PHE A 110 2.44 -18.12 18.88
N ALA A 111 1.99 -19.36 18.88
CA ALA A 111 2.03 -20.23 17.69
C ALA A 111 1.20 -19.67 16.53
N LEU A 112 -0.02 -19.19 16.82
CA LEU A 112 -0.89 -18.56 15.83
C LEU A 112 -0.31 -17.23 15.34
N ALA A 113 0.20 -16.38 16.24
CA ALA A 113 0.83 -15.12 15.88
C ALA A 113 2.04 -15.35 14.99
N ALA A 114 2.90 -16.33 15.32
CA ALA A 114 4.07 -16.67 14.51
C ALA A 114 3.66 -17.18 13.12
N ALA A 115 2.69 -18.08 13.02
CA ALA A 115 2.22 -18.61 11.74
C ALA A 115 1.62 -17.51 10.86
N LEU A 116 0.72 -16.67 11.41
CA LEU A 116 0.12 -15.55 10.70
C LEU A 116 1.15 -14.50 10.29
N THR A 117 2.12 -14.21 11.14
CA THR A 117 3.22 -13.28 10.84
C THR A 117 4.06 -13.78 9.68
N PHE A 118 4.42 -15.07 9.71
CA PHE A 118 5.23 -15.66 8.64
C PHE A 118 4.49 -15.64 7.30
N TYR A 119 3.24 -16.09 7.31
CA TYR A 119 2.36 -16.06 6.14
C TYR A 119 2.15 -14.64 5.62
N GLY A 120 1.76 -13.71 6.49
CA GLY A 120 1.44 -12.34 6.07
C GLY A 120 2.67 -11.53 5.63
N THR A 121 3.86 -11.82 6.19
CA THR A 121 5.11 -11.21 5.72
C THR A 121 5.52 -11.79 4.37
N TRP A 122 5.40 -13.11 4.17
CA TRP A 122 5.64 -13.76 2.88
C TRP A 122 4.71 -13.18 1.80
N GLU A 123 3.41 -13.06 2.10
CA GLU A 123 2.43 -12.47 1.17
C GLU A 123 2.75 -11.02 0.82
N ALA A 124 3.32 -10.27 1.75
CA ALA A 124 3.68 -8.87 1.54
C ALA A 124 4.91 -8.66 0.63
N ILE A 125 5.81 -9.66 0.55
CA ILE A 125 7.12 -9.53 -0.15
C ILE A 125 7.26 -10.43 -1.38
N ARG A 126 6.27 -11.27 -1.66
CA ARG A 126 6.25 -12.11 -2.88
C ARG A 126 5.90 -11.28 -4.11
N VAL A 127 6.18 -11.82 -5.28
CA VAL A 127 5.71 -11.24 -6.55
C VAL A 127 4.19 -11.33 -6.61
N PRO A 128 3.47 -10.21 -6.81
CA PRO A 128 2.01 -10.20 -6.82
C PRO A 128 1.43 -11.01 -7.98
N ASP A 129 0.20 -11.48 -7.79
CA ASP A 129 -0.57 -12.11 -8.86
C ASP A 129 -1.34 -11.06 -9.67
N VAL A 130 -1.80 -11.46 -10.85
CA VAL A 130 -2.63 -10.60 -11.70
C VAL A 130 -4.09 -10.77 -11.30
N ALA A 131 -4.79 -9.64 -11.12
CA ALA A 131 -6.22 -9.60 -10.88
C ALA A 131 -6.93 -8.90 -12.06
N GLU A 132 -7.70 -9.64 -12.82
CA GLU A 132 -8.50 -9.08 -13.92
C GLU A 132 -9.82 -8.53 -13.39
N ARG A 133 -10.13 -7.28 -13.77
CA ARG A 133 -11.29 -6.55 -13.25
C ARG A 133 -11.98 -5.76 -14.37
N PRO A 134 -13.09 -6.23 -14.93
CA PRO A 134 -13.86 -5.44 -15.88
C PRO A 134 -14.48 -4.23 -15.18
N VAL A 135 -14.57 -3.10 -15.90
CA VAL A 135 -15.21 -1.89 -15.43
C VAL A 135 -16.01 -1.22 -16.55
N THR A 136 -17.27 -0.93 -16.24
CA THR A 136 -18.17 -0.25 -17.17
C THR A 136 -18.05 1.26 -16.99
N ILE A 137 -17.78 1.97 -18.08
CA ILE A 137 -17.62 3.42 -18.13
C ILE A 137 -18.75 4.01 -18.99
N ARG A 138 -19.52 4.94 -18.42
CA ARG A 138 -20.57 5.65 -19.14
C ARG A 138 -19.93 6.58 -20.19
N GLY A 139 -20.45 6.55 -21.40
CA GLY A 139 -19.97 7.39 -22.50
C GLY A 139 -18.63 6.96 -23.09
N LEU A 140 -18.16 5.76 -22.79
CA LEU A 140 -16.95 5.21 -23.40
C LEU A 140 -17.19 5.01 -24.90
N ALA A 141 -16.33 5.56 -25.74
CA ALA A 141 -16.41 5.38 -27.19
C ALA A 141 -16.15 3.92 -27.58
N PRO A 142 -16.83 3.39 -28.61
CA PRO A 142 -16.69 1.98 -29.04
C PRO A 142 -15.24 1.54 -29.28
N GLU A 143 -14.40 2.44 -29.73
CA GLU A 143 -13.00 2.18 -30.01
C GLU A 143 -12.19 1.80 -28.75
N PHE A 144 -12.70 2.17 -27.56
CA PHE A 144 -12.10 1.81 -26.28
C PHE A 144 -12.76 0.59 -25.62
N GLU A 145 -13.76 -0.04 -26.26
CA GLU A 145 -14.34 -1.28 -25.76
C GLU A 145 -13.26 -2.37 -25.70
N GLY A 146 -13.16 -3.05 -24.56
CA GLY A 146 -12.16 -4.08 -24.31
C GLY A 146 -10.75 -3.56 -24.05
N LEU A 147 -10.54 -2.24 -23.91
CA LEU A 147 -9.22 -1.66 -23.63
C LEU A 147 -8.62 -2.26 -22.35
N ARG A 148 -7.38 -2.74 -22.43
CA ARG A 148 -6.65 -3.39 -21.35
C ARG A 148 -5.75 -2.35 -20.65
N VAL A 149 -6.08 -2.01 -19.43
CA VAL A 149 -5.34 -1.03 -18.63
C VAL A 149 -4.64 -1.74 -17.47
N ALA A 150 -3.31 -1.80 -17.50
CA ALA A 150 -2.55 -2.28 -16.35
C ALA A 150 -2.41 -1.16 -15.32
N LEU A 151 -2.76 -1.44 -14.07
CA LEU A 151 -2.65 -0.53 -12.96
C LEU A 151 -1.59 -1.04 -11.99
N LEU A 152 -0.51 -0.29 -11.83
CA LEU A 152 0.59 -0.55 -10.92
C LEU A 152 0.61 0.55 -9.85
N VAL A 153 0.23 0.22 -8.63
CA VAL A 153 0.07 1.20 -7.54
C VAL A 153 0.91 0.76 -6.36
N ASP A 154 1.48 1.72 -5.64
CA ASP A 154 2.21 1.43 -4.40
C ASP A 154 3.35 0.41 -4.62
N LEU A 155 4.27 0.70 -5.53
CA LEU A 155 5.43 -0.17 -5.82
C LEU A 155 6.42 -0.20 -4.66
N HIS A 156 6.61 0.94 -3.98
CA HIS A 156 7.48 1.08 -2.83
C HIS A 156 8.84 0.40 -3.01
N ALA A 157 9.53 0.69 -4.13
CA ALA A 157 10.91 0.24 -4.29
C ALA A 157 11.76 0.73 -3.12
N SER A 158 12.33 -0.19 -2.35
CA SER A 158 12.93 0.08 -1.05
C SER A 158 14.05 -0.92 -0.73
N ALA A 159 14.62 -0.84 0.47
CA ALA A 159 15.56 -1.84 0.96
C ALA A 159 14.94 -3.25 1.05
N LEU A 160 13.62 -3.36 1.15
CA LEU A 160 12.88 -4.61 1.14
C LEU A 160 12.50 -5.05 -0.28
N ASN A 161 11.95 -4.11 -1.07
CA ASN A 161 11.43 -4.31 -2.43
C ASN A 161 12.47 -3.86 -3.45
N ARG A 162 13.46 -4.72 -3.69
CA ARG A 162 14.60 -4.46 -4.56
C ARG A 162 14.28 -4.74 -6.03
N ARG A 163 15.21 -4.35 -6.91
CA ARG A 163 15.18 -4.58 -8.38
C ARG A 163 14.58 -5.92 -8.80
N PRO A 164 14.92 -7.09 -8.21
CA PRO A 164 14.35 -8.36 -8.66
C PRO A 164 12.82 -8.44 -8.55
N LEU A 165 12.24 -7.85 -7.51
CA LEU A 165 10.78 -7.77 -7.36
C LEU A 165 10.17 -6.84 -8.42
N ILE A 166 10.76 -5.66 -8.60
CA ILE A 166 10.28 -4.68 -9.58
C ILE A 166 10.40 -5.24 -11.01
N GLN A 167 11.51 -5.94 -11.32
CA GLN A 167 11.66 -6.61 -12.62
C GLN A 167 10.56 -7.66 -12.85
N ALA A 168 10.30 -8.52 -11.86
CA ALA A 168 9.26 -9.53 -11.98
C ALA A 168 7.85 -8.93 -12.15
N ILE A 169 7.57 -7.79 -11.50
CA ILE A 169 6.31 -7.03 -11.70
C ILE A 169 6.25 -6.51 -13.13
N VAL A 170 7.32 -5.91 -13.64
CA VAL A 170 7.40 -5.39 -15.02
C VAL A 170 7.21 -6.53 -16.02
N ASP A 171 7.91 -7.65 -15.86
CA ASP A 171 7.81 -8.81 -16.74
C ASP A 171 6.38 -9.36 -16.80
N LYS A 172 5.74 -9.54 -15.63
CA LYS A 172 4.33 -9.97 -15.55
C LYS A 172 3.40 -8.95 -16.22
N THR A 173 3.62 -7.66 -16.01
CA THR A 173 2.81 -6.60 -16.62
C THR A 173 2.93 -6.60 -18.13
N MET A 174 4.14 -6.72 -18.66
CA MET A 174 4.36 -6.73 -20.10
C MET A 174 3.81 -7.99 -20.76
N ALA A 175 3.82 -9.14 -20.06
CA ALA A 175 3.19 -10.37 -20.56
C ALA A 175 1.67 -10.23 -20.74
N LEU A 176 1.01 -9.30 -20.03
CA LEU A 176 -0.40 -8.99 -20.20
C LEU A 176 -0.70 -8.21 -21.50
N ARG A 177 0.31 -7.66 -22.18
CA ARG A 177 0.15 -6.79 -23.36
C ARG A 177 -0.89 -5.68 -23.13
N PRO A 178 -0.71 -4.81 -22.13
CA PRO A 178 -1.66 -3.75 -21.86
C PRO A 178 -1.66 -2.70 -22.97
N ASP A 179 -2.84 -2.12 -23.25
CA ASP A 179 -2.98 -0.98 -24.16
C ASP A 179 -2.56 0.35 -23.49
N LEU A 180 -2.66 0.40 -22.16
CA LEU A 180 -2.39 1.56 -21.33
C LEU A 180 -1.82 1.10 -19.98
N ILE A 181 -0.86 1.83 -19.42
CA ILE A 181 -0.33 1.57 -18.06
C ILE A 181 -0.53 2.81 -17.20
N LEU A 182 -1.16 2.65 -16.03
CA LEU A 182 -1.41 3.71 -15.06
C LEU A 182 -0.69 3.42 -13.75
N MET A 183 -0.03 4.44 -13.19
CA MET A 183 0.77 4.33 -11.98
C MET A 183 0.46 5.50 -11.02
N PRO A 184 -0.64 5.45 -10.25
CA PRO A 184 -1.05 6.53 -9.38
C PRO A 184 -0.30 6.55 -8.04
N GLY A 185 1.04 6.75 -8.07
CA GLY A 185 1.85 7.10 -6.91
C GLY A 185 2.49 5.98 -6.11
N ASP A 186 3.31 6.41 -5.18
CA ASP A 186 4.10 5.61 -4.25
C ASP A 186 5.03 4.60 -4.96
N PHE A 187 5.86 5.13 -5.85
CA PHE A 187 6.85 4.34 -6.60
C PHE A 187 7.99 3.87 -5.70
N VAL A 188 8.36 4.68 -4.68
CA VAL A 188 9.67 4.52 -4.02
C VAL A 188 9.69 4.94 -2.55
N ASP A 189 10.57 4.26 -1.79
CA ASP A 189 11.00 4.62 -0.45
C ASP A 189 12.52 4.82 -0.43
N GLY A 190 12.97 6.07 -0.55
CA GLY A 190 14.37 6.47 -0.49
C GLY A 190 14.81 7.38 -1.63
N LEU A 191 16.00 7.94 -1.50
CA LEU A 191 16.56 8.90 -2.46
C LEU A 191 16.90 8.24 -3.80
N VAL A 192 16.93 9.03 -4.87
CA VAL A 192 17.35 8.58 -6.21
C VAL A 192 18.72 7.91 -6.17
N SER A 193 19.68 8.45 -5.42
CA SER A 193 21.01 7.85 -5.24
C SER A 193 21.01 6.45 -4.66
N GLN A 194 19.97 6.10 -3.89
CA GLN A 194 19.82 4.81 -3.24
C GLN A 194 18.98 3.82 -4.04
N ARG A 195 17.94 4.31 -4.76
CA ARG A 195 16.86 3.46 -5.31
C ARG A 195 16.72 3.52 -6.84
N ARG A 196 17.46 4.38 -7.52
CA ARG A 196 17.39 4.49 -9.00
C ARG A 196 17.55 3.11 -9.66
N ALA A 197 18.54 2.34 -9.25
CA ALA A 197 18.80 1.02 -9.81
C ALA A 197 17.66 0.01 -9.52
N ASP A 198 16.96 0.16 -8.40
CA ASP A 198 15.83 -0.71 -8.04
C ASP A 198 14.62 -0.44 -8.96
N LEU A 199 14.38 0.83 -9.39
CA LEU A 199 13.29 1.24 -10.27
C LEU A 199 13.64 1.27 -11.77
N GLU A 200 14.88 1.06 -12.14
CA GLU A 200 15.31 1.04 -13.56
C GLU A 200 14.48 0.10 -14.46
N PRO A 201 13.96 -1.05 -13.98
CA PRO A 201 13.10 -1.91 -14.80
C PRO A 201 11.86 -1.21 -15.36
N LEU A 202 11.37 -0.12 -14.73
CA LEU A 202 10.22 0.65 -15.23
C LEU A 202 10.45 1.20 -16.65
N ALA A 203 11.71 1.43 -17.06
CA ALA A 203 12.05 1.86 -18.41
C ALA A 203 11.68 0.83 -19.50
N GLN A 204 11.37 -0.41 -19.11
CA GLN A 204 10.92 -1.46 -20.01
C GLN A 204 9.40 -1.46 -20.22
N LEU A 205 8.64 -0.72 -19.41
CA LEU A 205 7.20 -0.60 -19.56
C LEU A 205 6.86 0.12 -20.86
N LYS A 206 6.00 -0.51 -21.67
CA LYS A 206 5.52 0.03 -22.95
C LYS A 206 4.07 -0.33 -23.16
N ALA A 207 3.29 0.63 -23.61
CA ALA A 207 1.90 0.42 -24.00
C ALA A 207 1.55 1.33 -25.18
N PRO A 208 0.69 0.91 -26.13
CA PRO A 208 0.32 1.70 -27.31
C PRO A 208 -0.22 3.10 -27.00
N LEU A 209 -0.98 3.23 -25.92
CA LEU A 209 -1.54 4.52 -25.46
C LEU A 209 -0.64 5.22 -24.43
N GLY A 210 0.47 4.61 -24.02
CA GLY A 210 1.47 5.20 -23.13
C GLY A 210 1.51 4.64 -21.73
N VAL A 211 2.49 5.13 -20.96
CA VAL A 211 2.72 4.84 -19.54
C VAL A 211 2.58 6.15 -18.78
N PHE A 212 1.65 6.22 -17.86
CA PHE A 212 1.34 7.44 -17.12
C PHE A 212 1.40 7.21 -15.62
N GLY A 213 1.81 8.26 -14.90
CA GLY A 213 1.84 8.26 -13.44
C GLY A 213 1.38 9.57 -12.85
N SER A 214 1.08 9.57 -11.58
CA SER A 214 0.96 10.74 -10.72
C SER A 214 1.70 10.49 -9.42
N SER A 215 2.05 11.53 -8.66
CA SER A 215 2.77 11.33 -7.40
C SER A 215 1.87 10.80 -6.29
N GLY A 216 2.46 9.95 -5.44
CA GLY A 216 1.94 9.61 -4.12
C GLY A 216 2.64 10.41 -3.02
N ASN A 217 2.37 10.08 -1.77
CA ASN A 217 3.00 10.80 -0.66
C ASN A 217 4.47 10.40 -0.45
N HIS A 218 4.89 9.21 -0.85
CA HIS A 218 6.25 8.74 -0.64
C HIS A 218 7.28 9.41 -1.54
N GLU A 219 6.92 9.89 -2.73
CA GLU A 219 7.80 10.68 -3.57
C GLU A 219 8.23 11.96 -2.87
N TYR A 220 7.32 12.62 -2.12
CA TYR A 220 7.66 13.82 -1.35
C TYR A 220 8.63 13.54 -0.20
N TYR A 221 8.50 12.38 0.45
CA TYR A 221 9.45 11.97 1.50
C TYR A 221 10.81 11.57 0.93
N SER A 222 10.85 11.15 -0.33
CA SER A 222 12.02 10.57 -1.02
C SER A 222 12.77 11.55 -1.92
N GLY A 223 12.38 12.84 -1.94
CA GLY A 223 12.99 13.86 -2.80
C GLY A 223 12.24 14.04 -4.10
N PHE A 224 11.08 14.70 -4.03
CA PHE A 224 10.08 14.83 -5.07
C PHE A 224 10.64 15.23 -6.45
N ASP A 225 11.32 16.38 -6.56
CA ASP A 225 11.79 16.90 -7.85
C ASP A 225 12.75 15.92 -8.55
N ALA A 226 13.67 15.33 -7.79
CA ALA A 226 14.61 14.35 -8.32
C ALA A 226 13.91 13.09 -8.83
N TRP A 227 12.89 12.61 -8.10
CA TRP A 227 12.11 11.46 -8.53
C TRP A 227 11.19 11.77 -9.71
N MET A 228 10.54 12.93 -9.76
CA MET A 228 9.74 13.35 -10.91
C MET A 228 10.58 13.41 -12.19
N LYS A 229 11.81 13.92 -12.10
CA LYS A 229 12.77 13.88 -13.21
C LYS A 229 13.12 12.44 -13.60
N GLN A 230 13.51 11.62 -12.62
CA GLN A 230 13.95 10.25 -12.87
C GLN A 230 12.84 9.35 -13.45
N LEU A 231 11.59 9.50 -13.01
CA LEU A 231 10.45 8.75 -13.54
C LEU A 231 10.18 9.12 -15.01
N ARG A 232 10.30 10.41 -15.36
CA ARG A 232 10.21 10.84 -16.76
C ARG A 232 11.35 10.26 -17.62
N GLU A 233 12.57 10.19 -17.09
CA GLU A 233 13.71 9.53 -17.75
C GLU A 233 13.47 8.04 -17.96
N PHE A 234 12.71 7.36 -17.09
CA PHE A 234 12.26 5.97 -17.29
C PHE A 234 11.08 5.84 -18.28
N GLY A 235 10.60 6.94 -18.87
CA GLY A 235 9.53 6.93 -19.87
C GLY A 235 8.11 7.04 -19.29
N VAL A 236 7.97 7.32 -18.00
CA VAL A 236 6.65 7.55 -17.39
C VAL A 236 6.23 9.01 -17.61
N THR A 237 5.09 9.23 -18.24
CA THR A 237 4.48 10.57 -18.35
C THR A 237 3.80 10.93 -17.03
N MET A 238 4.43 11.78 -16.22
CA MET A 238 3.90 12.23 -14.93
C MET A 238 2.87 13.34 -15.13
N LEU A 239 1.64 13.11 -14.66
CA LEU A 239 0.53 14.06 -14.69
C LEU A 239 0.30 14.64 -13.29
N GLU A 240 0.61 15.94 -13.13
CA GLU A 240 0.56 16.66 -11.86
C GLU A 240 -0.36 17.90 -12.03
N ASN A 241 -1.68 17.71 -11.81
CA ASN A 241 -2.73 18.67 -12.18
C ASN A 241 -2.80 18.91 -13.70
N GLU A 242 -2.66 17.84 -14.45
CA GLU A 242 -2.65 17.82 -15.92
C GLU A 242 -3.52 16.69 -16.45
N HIS A 243 -3.89 16.79 -17.74
CA HIS A 243 -4.52 15.68 -18.47
C HIS A 243 -3.86 15.47 -19.84
N ARG A 244 -4.19 14.30 -20.42
CA ARG A 244 -3.94 13.96 -21.82
C ARG A 244 -5.22 13.43 -22.44
N VAL A 245 -5.48 13.81 -23.67
CA VAL A 245 -6.56 13.20 -24.47
C VAL A 245 -5.95 12.02 -25.22
N LEU A 246 -6.38 10.83 -24.86
CA LEU A 246 -6.03 9.60 -25.56
C LEU A 246 -6.96 9.44 -26.75
N VAL A 247 -6.38 9.09 -27.91
CA VAL A 247 -7.12 8.93 -29.18
C VAL A 247 -6.90 7.52 -29.68
N ARG A 248 -8.00 6.86 -30.08
CA ARG A 248 -7.99 5.55 -30.74
C ARG A 248 -9.08 5.58 -31.84
N GLY A 249 -8.65 5.61 -33.11
CA GLY A 249 -9.59 5.90 -34.21
C GLY A 249 -10.26 7.27 -34.02
N GLU A 250 -11.57 7.30 -34.08
CA GLU A 250 -12.38 8.53 -33.80
C GLU A 250 -12.66 8.72 -32.30
N GLY A 251 -12.46 7.67 -31.49
CA GLY A 251 -12.75 7.68 -30.06
C GLY A 251 -11.74 8.52 -29.27
N ARG A 252 -12.26 9.15 -28.20
CA ARG A 252 -11.47 9.95 -27.27
C ARG A 252 -11.72 9.51 -25.83
N LEU A 253 -10.68 9.57 -25.00
CA LEU A 253 -10.71 9.31 -23.56
C LEU A 253 -9.79 10.31 -22.88
N VAL A 254 -10.27 11.00 -21.84
CA VAL A 254 -9.42 11.90 -21.06
C VAL A 254 -8.77 11.13 -19.93
N LEU A 255 -7.45 11.17 -19.85
CA LEU A 255 -6.69 10.69 -18.71
C LEU A 255 -6.12 11.88 -17.94
N ALA A 256 -6.53 12.06 -16.69
CA ALA A 256 -6.05 13.12 -15.82
C ALA A 256 -5.27 12.56 -14.63
N GLY A 257 -4.36 13.35 -14.08
CA GLY A 257 -3.62 13.05 -12.86
C GLY A 257 -3.51 14.26 -11.96
N VAL A 258 -3.60 14.02 -10.66
CA VAL A 258 -3.38 15.03 -9.63
C VAL A 258 -2.26 14.57 -8.68
N PRO A 259 -1.45 15.52 -8.12
CA PRO A 259 -0.46 15.20 -7.10
C PRO A 259 -1.13 14.73 -5.80
N ASP A 260 -0.33 14.10 -4.92
CA ASP A 260 -0.80 13.80 -3.57
C ASP A 260 -0.89 15.08 -2.72
N GLN A 261 -1.85 15.11 -1.81
CA GLN A 261 -2.04 16.24 -0.87
C GLN A 261 -0.83 16.50 0.04
N GLN A 262 0.10 15.55 0.17
CA GLN A 262 1.34 15.73 0.90
C GLN A 262 2.19 16.84 0.28
N GLY A 263 2.07 17.06 -1.03
CA GLY A 263 2.74 18.14 -1.74
C GLY A 263 2.48 19.51 -1.10
N ALA A 264 1.21 19.83 -0.82
CA ALA A 264 0.83 21.09 -0.17
C ALA A 264 1.49 21.28 1.20
N ARG A 265 1.66 20.20 1.97
CA ARG A 265 2.32 20.24 3.29
C ARG A 265 3.83 20.45 3.19
N MET A 266 4.41 20.17 2.04
CA MET A 266 5.85 20.30 1.76
C MET A 266 6.17 21.49 0.82
N GLY A 267 5.23 22.42 0.62
CA GLY A 267 5.43 23.61 -0.20
C GLY A 267 5.36 23.39 -1.71
N CYS A 268 4.87 22.19 -2.13
CA CYS A 268 4.62 21.87 -3.53
C CYS A 268 3.14 22.09 -3.90
N ALA A 269 2.76 21.76 -5.13
CA ALA A 269 1.38 21.91 -5.60
C ALA A 269 0.42 21.00 -4.82
N ALA A 270 -0.75 21.53 -4.46
CA ALA A 270 -1.87 20.77 -3.98
C ALA A 270 -2.59 20.05 -5.13
N PRO A 271 -3.33 18.94 -4.86
CA PRO A 271 -4.22 18.35 -5.87
C PRO A 271 -5.30 19.35 -6.27
N ASP A 272 -5.39 19.63 -7.56
CA ASP A 272 -6.36 20.54 -8.17
C ASP A 272 -7.01 19.88 -9.40
N PRO A 273 -8.09 19.12 -9.21
CA PRO A 273 -8.79 18.48 -10.32
C PRO A 273 -9.41 19.47 -11.31
N ASP A 274 -9.76 20.68 -10.90
CA ASP A 274 -10.32 21.70 -11.80
C ASP A 274 -9.24 22.16 -12.78
N LYS A 275 -8.02 22.40 -12.29
CA LYS A 275 -6.86 22.69 -13.13
C LYS A 275 -6.51 21.50 -14.02
N ALA A 276 -6.51 20.29 -13.47
CA ALA A 276 -6.22 19.06 -14.23
C ALA A 276 -7.16 18.89 -15.43
N LEU A 277 -8.42 19.27 -15.29
CA LEU A 277 -9.46 19.13 -16.33
C LEU A 277 -9.66 20.38 -17.18
N ALA A 278 -8.97 21.47 -16.89
CA ALA A 278 -9.09 22.71 -17.66
C ALA A 278 -8.74 22.47 -19.15
N GLY A 279 -9.68 22.78 -20.05
CA GLY A 279 -9.54 22.56 -21.49
C GLY A 279 -9.77 21.12 -21.95
N ALA A 280 -10.16 20.22 -21.09
CA ALA A 280 -10.58 18.88 -21.49
C ALA A 280 -11.83 18.92 -22.36
N PRO A 281 -11.94 18.10 -23.43
CA PRO A 281 -13.08 18.11 -24.32
C PRO A 281 -14.36 17.69 -23.58
N HIS A 282 -15.44 18.45 -23.79
CA HIS A 282 -16.73 18.17 -23.17
C HIS A 282 -17.33 16.85 -23.67
N GLY A 283 -18.03 16.14 -22.79
CA GLY A 283 -18.73 14.90 -23.13
C GLY A 283 -17.81 13.67 -23.31
N VAL A 284 -16.50 13.84 -23.16
CA VAL A 284 -15.54 12.72 -23.20
C VAL A 284 -15.35 12.19 -21.77
N PRO A 285 -15.44 10.85 -21.55
CA PRO A 285 -15.24 10.28 -20.23
C PRO A 285 -13.83 10.53 -19.70
N VAL A 286 -13.73 10.72 -18.38
CA VAL A 286 -12.47 11.03 -17.69
C VAL A 286 -12.08 9.87 -16.79
N ILE A 287 -10.85 9.38 -16.94
CA ILE A 287 -10.15 8.55 -15.94
C ILE A 287 -9.22 9.46 -15.16
N LEU A 288 -9.33 9.47 -13.82
CA LEU A 288 -8.51 10.27 -12.93
C LEU A 288 -7.56 9.37 -12.12
N MET A 289 -6.28 9.61 -12.21
CA MET A 289 -5.28 9.11 -11.25
C MET A 289 -5.21 10.06 -10.06
N ALA A 290 -5.58 9.56 -8.89
CA ALA A 290 -5.44 10.26 -7.61
C ALA A 290 -5.00 9.25 -6.56
N HIS A 291 -3.77 9.39 -6.07
CA HIS A 291 -3.16 8.39 -5.19
C HIS A 291 -4.06 8.03 -4.00
N ARG A 292 -4.64 9.02 -3.31
CA ARG A 292 -5.56 8.79 -2.20
C ARG A 292 -7.02 8.80 -2.63
N PRO A 293 -7.85 7.90 -2.08
CA PRO A 293 -9.27 7.81 -2.44
C PRO A 293 -10.16 8.84 -1.74
N GLU A 294 -9.71 9.51 -0.70
CA GLU A 294 -10.54 10.34 0.19
C GLU A 294 -11.31 11.48 -0.51
N ALA A 295 -10.73 12.05 -1.59
CA ALA A 295 -11.36 13.11 -2.38
C ALA A 295 -12.39 12.60 -3.42
N ALA A 296 -12.65 11.31 -3.51
CA ALA A 296 -13.46 10.69 -4.57
C ALA A 296 -14.84 11.34 -4.72
N ARG A 297 -15.52 11.69 -3.60
CA ARG A 297 -16.83 12.37 -3.68
C ARG A 297 -16.76 13.73 -4.36
N LYS A 298 -15.69 14.48 -4.15
CA LYS A 298 -15.46 15.78 -4.79
C LYS A 298 -15.11 15.62 -6.27
N ASN A 299 -14.36 14.57 -6.60
CA ASN A 299 -13.97 14.27 -7.98
C ASN A 299 -15.18 13.77 -8.81
N ALA A 300 -16.07 12.99 -8.21
CA ALA A 300 -17.33 12.56 -8.84
C ALA A 300 -18.20 13.76 -9.25
N ALA A 301 -18.28 14.80 -8.41
CA ALA A 301 -19.04 16.02 -8.71
C ALA A 301 -18.48 16.82 -9.91
N ARG A 302 -17.26 16.52 -10.36
CA ARG A 302 -16.60 17.12 -11.55
C ARG A 302 -16.80 16.31 -12.84
N GLY A 303 -17.62 15.27 -12.79
CA GLY A 303 -17.91 14.44 -13.97
C GLY A 303 -16.80 13.41 -14.28
N VAL A 304 -15.93 13.10 -13.33
CA VAL A 304 -14.99 11.98 -13.47
C VAL A 304 -15.78 10.68 -13.60
N ALA A 305 -15.45 9.85 -14.59
CA ALA A 305 -16.15 8.59 -14.84
C ALA A 305 -15.53 7.43 -14.06
N LEU A 306 -14.20 7.41 -13.97
CA LEU A 306 -13.43 6.43 -13.20
C LEU A 306 -12.30 7.14 -12.45
N GLN A 307 -12.19 6.91 -11.14
CA GLN A 307 -11.00 7.24 -10.36
C GLN A 307 -10.24 5.96 -10.00
N VAL A 308 -8.92 5.95 -10.17
CA VAL A 308 -8.02 4.89 -9.72
C VAL A 308 -7.11 5.42 -8.62
N SER A 309 -7.04 4.69 -7.50
CA SER A 309 -6.34 5.08 -6.28
C SER A 309 -5.63 3.90 -5.63
N GLY A 310 -4.74 4.17 -4.67
CA GLY A 310 -4.04 3.22 -3.82
C GLY A 310 -3.96 3.69 -2.37
N HIS A 311 -2.73 3.84 -1.84
CA HIS A 311 -2.41 4.41 -0.53
C HIS A 311 -2.82 3.58 0.69
N THR A 312 -3.95 2.93 0.65
CA THR A 312 -4.55 2.23 1.81
C THR A 312 -4.04 0.81 2.01
N HIS A 313 -3.35 0.27 1.01
CA HIS A 313 -2.85 -1.10 0.97
C HIS A 313 -3.91 -2.17 1.33
N GLY A 314 -5.19 -1.92 1.05
CA GLY A 314 -6.29 -2.80 1.41
C GLY A 314 -6.55 -2.91 2.91
N GLY A 315 -5.91 -2.06 3.74
CA GLY A 315 -6.00 -2.11 5.20
C GLY A 315 -5.14 -3.20 5.85
N MET A 316 -4.40 -4.00 5.06
CA MET A 316 -3.38 -4.96 5.49
C MET A 316 -3.86 -6.14 6.35
N MET A 317 -4.71 -5.93 7.37
CA MET A 317 -5.21 -6.98 8.26
C MET A 317 -6.62 -6.67 8.79
N PRO A 318 -7.41 -7.71 9.19
CA PRO A 318 -8.75 -7.51 9.76
C PRO A 318 -8.74 -6.58 10.97
N GLY A 319 -9.69 -5.65 11.00
CA GLY A 319 -9.84 -4.65 12.06
C GLY A 319 -9.05 -3.37 11.79
N LEU A 320 -7.81 -3.46 11.28
CA LEU A 320 -7.03 -2.30 10.85
C LEU A 320 -7.64 -1.65 9.60
N ASP A 321 -8.24 -2.46 8.71
CA ASP A 321 -8.94 -2.01 7.51
C ASP A 321 -10.04 -0.97 7.81
N ARG A 322 -10.78 -1.17 8.90
CA ARG A 322 -11.83 -0.21 9.35
C ARG A 322 -11.24 1.12 9.80
N LEU A 323 -10.10 1.05 10.49
CA LEU A 323 -9.39 2.26 10.93
C LEU A 323 -8.83 3.02 9.72
N VAL A 324 -8.20 2.30 8.79
CA VAL A 324 -7.68 2.87 7.53
C VAL A 324 -8.80 3.50 6.72
N ALA A 325 -9.94 2.82 6.56
CA ALA A 325 -11.11 3.36 5.86
C ALA A 325 -11.57 4.69 6.48
N ARG A 326 -11.63 4.79 7.82
CA ARG A 326 -12.06 6.00 8.52
C ARG A 326 -11.22 7.23 8.17
N PHE A 327 -9.91 7.05 7.99
CA PHE A 327 -8.98 8.14 7.64
C PHE A 327 -8.89 8.39 6.13
N ASN A 328 -9.53 7.54 5.29
CA ASN A 328 -9.51 7.63 3.84
C ASN A 328 -10.93 7.82 3.24
N GLY A 329 -11.77 8.63 3.89
CA GLY A 329 -13.10 8.98 3.40
C GLY A 329 -14.11 7.82 3.38
N GLY A 330 -13.82 6.73 4.07
CA GLY A 330 -14.60 5.49 4.10
C GLY A 330 -14.16 4.46 3.06
N PHE A 331 -13.11 4.75 2.28
CA PHE A 331 -12.61 3.87 1.23
C PHE A 331 -11.36 3.11 1.69
N VAL A 332 -11.25 1.82 1.37
CA VAL A 332 -10.10 1.01 1.74
C VAL A 332 -9.61 0.10 0.63
N LYS A 333 -10.49 -0.53 -0.15
CA LYS A 333 -10.14 -1.43 -1.25
C LYS A 333 -11.30 -1.74 -2.16
N GLY A 334 -11.00 -2.11 -3.40
CA GLY A 334 -11.99 -2.60 -4.36
C GLY A 334 -12.83 -1.49 -4.97
N TRP A 335 -14.03 -1.85 -5.39
CA TRP A 335 -14.94 -0.99 -6.14
C TRP A 335 -15.92 -0.24 -5.26
N TYR A 336 -16.15 1.03 -5.60
CA TYR A 336 -17.17 1.87 -5.00
C TYR A 336 -17.91 2.64 -6.10
N ASP A 337 -19.22 2.80 -5.91
CA ASP A 337 -20.04 3.74 -6.69
C ASP A 337 -20.16 5.06 -5.94
N VAL A 338 -19.63 6.13 -6.53
CA VAL A 338 -19.53 7.43 -5.88
C VAL A 338 -20.16 8.49 -6.78
N GLY A 339 -21.45 8.83 -6.55
CA GLY A 339 -22.13 9.88 -7.33
C GLY A 339 -22.11 9.64 -8.84
N GLY A 340 -22.20 8.40 -9.29
CA GLY A 340 -22.15 8.01 -10.71
C GLY A 340 -20.73 7.74 -11.25
N MET A 341 -19.68 8.09 -10.50
CA MET A 341 -18.30 7.71 -10.78
C MET A 341 -18.01 6.32 -10.22
N LYS A 342 -17.24 5.50 -10.95
CA LYS A 342 -16.59 4.32 -10.38
C LYS A 342 -15.29 4.74 -9.71
N LEU A 343 -15.09 4.30 -8.46
CA LEU A 343 -13.80 4.38 -7.78
C LEU A 343 -13.24 2.98 -7.65
N PHE A 344 -12.05 2.76 -8.16
CA PHE A 344 -11.25 1.57 -7.83
C PHE A 344 -10.11 1.97 -6.90
N ASN A 345 -10.13 1.43 -5.68
CA ASN A 345 -9.03 1.58 -4.74
C ASN A 345 -8.23 0.27 -4.69
N SER A 346 -7.03 0.29 -5.28
CA SER A 346 -6.15 -0.87 -5.34
C SER A 346 -5.63 -1.26 -3.94
N PRO A 347 -5.49 -2.55 -3.64
CA PRO A 347 -4.76 -2.98 -2.44
C PRO A 347 -3.24 -2.75 -2.55
N GLY A 348 -2.75 -2.26 -3.70
CA GLY A 348 -1.34 -2.03 -3.99
C GLY A 348 -0.66 -3.21 -4.68
N THR A 349 0.29 -2.91 -5.55
CA THR A 349 1.11 -3.92 -6.25
C THR A 349 2.23 -4.45 -5.37
N SER A 350 2.63 -3.67 -4.38
CA SER A 350 3.59 -4.04 -3.33
C SER A 350 3.17 -3.45 -1.99
N LEU A 351 4.09 -3.33 -1.05
CA LEU A 351 3.83 -2.77 0.27
C LEU A 351 5.06 -2.03 0.79
N TRP A 352 4.83 -0.90 1.47
CA TRP A 352 5.90 -0.14 2.09
C TRP A 352 6.60 -0.90 3.22
N ASN A 353 7.85 -0.59 3.46
CA ASN A 353 8.71 -1.36 4.37
C ASN A 353 8.45 -1.11 5.87
N GLY A 354 7.60 -0.16 6.22
CA GLY A 354 7.28 0.17 7.62
C GLY A 354 6.48 -0.91 8.34
N PHE A 355 5.51 -1.51 7.63
CA PHE A 355 4.65 -2.57 8.16
C PHE A 355 4.31 -3.60 7.06
N PRO A 356 5.27 -4.42 6.60
CA PRO A 356 5.06 -5.36 5.51
C PRO A 356 4.32 -6.62 6.00
N LEU A 357 3.01 -6.51 6.15
CA LEU A 357 2.11 -7.59 6.57
C LEU A 357 0.83 -7.57 5.74
N ARG A 358 0.42 -8.71 5.19
CA ARG A 358 -0.85 -8.88 4.50
C ARG A 358 -1.56 -10.16 4.99
N LEU A 359 -2.67 -9.98 5.69
CA LEU A 359 -3.46 -11.10 6.24
C LEU A 359 -4.85 -11.26 5.61
N MET A 360 -5.25 -10.36 4.70
CA MET A 360 -6.55 -10.43 4.01
C MET A 360 -6.38 -10.33 2.50
N ASP A 361 -5.86 -9.19 2.05
CA ASP A 361 -5.83 -8.86 0.64
C ASP A 361 -4.39 -8.97 0.14
N PRO A 362 -4.13 -9.90 -0.79
CA PRO A 362 -2.83 -9.99 -1.43
C PRO A 362 -2.53 -8.72 -2.22
N ALA A 363 -1.25 -8.48 -2.45
CA ALA A 363 -0.81 -7.52 -3.46
C ALA A 363 -1.25 -7.99 -4.84
N GLU A 364 -1.60 -7.06 -5.74
CA GLU A 364 -2.04 -7.42 -7.09
C GLU A 364 -1.46 -6.49 -8.17
N ILE A 365 -1.18 -7.05 -9.34
CA ILE A 365 -1.11 -6.31 -10.59
C ILE A 365 -2.55 -6.28 -11.11
N THR A 366 -3.19 -5.11 -11.09
CA THR A 366 -4.57 -5.03 -11.55
C THR A 366 -4.62 -4.85 -13.06
N LEU A 367 -5.39 -5.66 -13.76
CA LEU A 367 -5.71 -5.48 -15.17
C LEU A 367 -7.17 -5.08 -15.29
N LEU A 368 -7.42 -3.80 -15.55
CA LEU A 368 -8.76 -3.30 -15.86
C LEU A 368 -9.08 -3.58 -17.32
N THR A 369 -10.28 -4.06 -17.59
CA THR A 369 -10.84 -4.14 -18.95
C THR A 369 -12.00 -3.18 -19.06
N LEU A 370 -11.83 -2.12 -19.85
CA LEU A 370 -12.88 -1.10 -20.01
C LEU A 370 -14.04 -1.65 -20.84
N ARG A 371 -15.26 -1.35 -20.40
CA ARG A 371 -16.51 -1.71 -21.07
C ARG A 371 -17.39 -0.47 -21.24
N ALA A 372 -18.02 -0.32 -22.40
CA ALA A 372 -19.01 0.72 -22.58
C ALA A 372 -20.27 0.39 -21.75
N ALA A 373 -20.88 1.41 -21.15
CA ALA A 373 -22.20 1.24 -20.56
C ALA A 373 -23.24 1.05 -21.68
N PRO A 374 -24.21 0.16 -21.47
CA PRO A 374 -25.31 -0.02 -22.43
C PRO A 374 -26.16 1.25 -22.58
#